data_68fc0d561f35ab50e74b5deeb0388d37
#
_entry.id   68fc0d561f35ab50e74b5deeb0388d37
#
_cell.length_a   1.000
_cell.length_b   1.000
_cell.length_c   1.000
_cell.angle_alpha   90.00
_cell.angle_beta   90.00
_cell.angle_gamma   90.00
#
_symmetry.space_group_name_H-M   'P 1'
#
loop_
_entity.id
_entity.type
_entity.pdbx_description
1 polymer ?
#
loop_
_entity_poly.entity_id
_entity_poly.type
_entity_poly.pdbx_seq_one_letter_code
_entity_poly.pdbx_strand_id
1 'polypeptide(L)'
;MARYRVRQIVFDVNQLDPMVDFWAAALAYELDHRTAEYAVLRDPEEVEPRVFLQLVQETKTGKNGAHVDIEVPDEQETVDRLVGLGARVLWREDSPPYHW
;
A
#
# COMPACT_ATOMS: atom_id res chain seq x y z
N MET A 1 -19.07 10.10 23.02
CA MET A 1 -18.76 8.70 22.69
C MET A 1 -17.40 8.60 22.00
N ALA A 2 -16.56 7.72 22.47
CA ALA A 2 -15.24 7.51 21.88
C ALA A 2 -15.37 6.88 20.51
N ARG A 3 -14.49 7.28 19.60
CA ARG A 3 -14.41 6.70 18.27
C ARG A 3 -13.06 6.03 18.10
N TYR A 4 -13.08 4.88 17.48
CA TYR A 4 -11.86 4.13 17.20
C TYR A 4 -11.56 4.23 15.70
N ARG A 5 -10.31 4.53 15.38
CA ARG A 5 -9.88 4.66 13.99
C ARG A 5 -8.60 3.87 13.77
N VAL A 6 -8.49 3.29 12.60
CA VAL A 6 -7.22 2.73 12.17
C VAL A 6 -6.32 3.91 11.80
N ARG A 7 -5.26 4.13 12.57
CA ARG A 7 -4.40 5.26 12.35
C ARG A 7 -3.37 5.01 11.25
N GLN A 8 -2.84 3.81 11.22
CA GLN A 8 -1.84 3.48 10.21
C GLN A 8 -1.78 1.97 10.00
N ILE A 9 -1.28 1.60 8.85
CA ILE A 9 -1.03 0.22 8.47
C ILE A 9 0.47 0.07 8.31
N VAL A 10 1.05 -0.94 8.94
CA VAL A 10 2.50 -1.16 8.92
C VAL A 10 2.83 -2.32 8.00
N PHE A 11 3.77 -2.10 7.09
CA PHE A 11 4.31 -3.14 6.23
C PHE A 11 5.80 -3.29 6.44
N ASP A 12 6.26 -4.52 6.56
CA ASP A 12 7.69 -4.81 6.56
C ASP A 12 8.17 -4.90 5.12
N VAL A 13 9.26 -4.21 4.82
CA VAL A 13 9.82 -4.19 3.47
C VAL A 13 11.32 -4.44 3.52
N ASN A 14 11.86 -4.99 2.44
CA ASN A 14 13.29 -5.25 2.36
C ASN A 14 14.06 -4.12 1.67
N GLN A 15 13.37 -3.25 0.96
CA GLN A 15 13.96 -2.10 0.30
C GLN A 15 13.05 -0.90 0.49
N LEU A 16 13.55 0.10 1.17
CA LEU A 16 12.73 1.23 1.56
C LEU A 16 12.43 2.18 0.39
N ASP A 17 13.46 2.62 -0.34
CA ASP A 17 13.27 3.64 -1.38
C ASP A 17 12.28 3.20 -2.47
N PRO A 18 12.43 2.03 -3.09
CA PRO A 18 11.48 1.61 -4.12
C PRO A 18 10.06 1.47 -3.59
N MET A 19 9.91 1.05 -2.34
CA MET A 19 8.59 0.86 -1.76
C MET A 19 7.94 2.19 -1.39
N VAL A 20 8.72 3.15 -0.94
CA VAL A 20 8.23 4.52 -0.72
C VAL A 20 7.70 5.10 -2.03
N ASP A 21 8.50 5.01 -3.09
CA ASP A 21 8.11 5.55 -4.39
C ASP A 21 6.87 4.86 -4.93
N PHE A 22 6.82 3.54 -4.84
CA PHE A 22 5.68 2.78 -5.32
C PHE A 22 4.39 3.15 -4.59
N TRP A 23 4.41 3.09 -3.25
CA TRP A 23 3.19 3.29 -2.47
C TRP A 23 2.73 4.74 -2.49
N ALA A 24 3.67 5.70 -2.47
CA ALA A 24 3.30 7.11 -2.60
C ALA A 24 2.56 7.36 -3.91
N ALA A 25 3.08 6.82 -5.01
CA ALA A 25 2.42 6.98 -6.31
C ALA A 25 1.12 6.18 -6.40
N ALA A 26 1.12 4.94 -5.91
CA ALA A 26 -0.05 4.07 -6.01
C ALA A 26 -1.26 4.63 -5.27
N LEU A 27 -1.04 5.18 -4.08
CA LEU A 27 -2.10 5.69 -3.23
C LEU A 27 -2.31 7.20 -3.36
N ALA A 28 -1.47 7.88 -4.11
CA ALA A 28 -1.44 9.35 -4.16
C ALA A 28 -1.20 9.93 -2.76
N TYR A 29 -0.32 9.30 -2.01
CA TYR A 29 0.08 9.74 -0.68
C TYR A 29 1.35 10.58 -0.75
N GLU A 30 1.57 11.34 0.29
CA GLU A 30 2.78 12.14 0.44
C GLU A 30 3.71 11.51 1.47
N LEU A 31 5.00 11.67 1.26
CA LEU A 31 5.99 11.28 2.26
C LEU A 31 5.91 12.28 3.43
N ASP A 32 5.57 11.78 4.61
CA ASP A 32 5.46 12.61 5.81
C ASP A 32 6.77 12.63 6.59
N HIS A 33 7.40 11.47 6.74
CA HIS A 33 8.62 11.36 7.51
C HIS A 33 9.42 10.15 7.06
N ARG A 34 10.74 10.27 7.12
CA ARG A 34 11.60 9.17 6.73
C ARG A 34 12.90 9.16 7.51
N THR A 35 13.33 7.97 7.90
CA THR A 35 14.65 7.71 8.47
C THR A 35 15.34 6.63 7.63
N ALA A 36 16.51 6.19 8.05
CA ALA A 36 17.18 5.07 7.40
C ALA A 36 16.44 3.74 7.61
N GLU A 37 15.55 3.67 8.57
CA GLU A 37 14.91 2.42 8.97
C GLU A 37 13.42 2.36 8.66
N TYR A 38 12.77 3.48 8.44
CA TYR A 38 11.34 3.48 8.15
C TYR A 38 10.92 4.73 7.38
N ALA A 39 9.72 4.67 6.82
CA ALA A 39 9.09 5.81 6.18
C ALA A 39 7.61 5.84 6.52
N VAL A 40 7.06 7.02 6.66
CA VAL A 40 5.63 7.23 6.90
C VAL A 40 5.05 7.99 5.72
N LEU A 41 4.04 7.41 5.10
CA LEU A 41 3.29 8.04 4.02
C LEU A 41 1.93 8.43 4.56
N ARG A 42 1.43 9.59 4.14
CA ARG A 42 0.14 10.08 4.60
C ARG A 42 -0.75 10.48 3.44
N ASP A 43 -2.05 10.31 3.66
CA ASP A 43 -3.07 10.86 2.79
C ASP A 43 -3.01 12.40 2.90
N PRO A 44 -2.86 13.13 1.81
CA PRO A 44 -2.83 14.60 1.87
C PRO A 44 -4.06 15.20 2.53
N GLU A 45 -5.20 14.54 2.44
CA GLU A 45 -6.44 15.00 3.05
C GLU A 45 -6.64 14.46 4.47
N GLU A 46 -5.75 13.59 4.91
CA GLU A 46 -5.76 12.99 6.25
C GLU A 46 -7.09 12.29 6.58
N VAL A 47 -7.73 11.71 5.58
CA VAL A 47 -8.95 10.93 5.75
C VAL A 47 -8.61 9.46 5.95
N GLU A 48 -7.73 8.94 5.11
CA GLU A 48 -7.37 7.52 5.12
C GLU A 48 -6.18 7.25 6.04
N PRO A 49 -5.99 6.00 6.50
CA PRO A 49 -4.87 5.69 7.39
C PRO A 49 -3.52 5.95 6.73
N ARG A 50 -2.55 6.26 7.55
CA ARG A 50 -1.16 6.36 7.11
C ARG A 50 -0.62 4.99 6.77
N VAL A 51 0.41 4.96 5.95
CA VAL A 51 1.15 3.75 5.63
C VAL A 51 2.55 3.90 6.21
N PHE A 52 2.92 2.96 7.07
CA PHE A 52 4.23 2.92 7.70
C PHE A 52 5.01 1.78 7.07
N LEU A 53 6.14 2.10 6.44
CA LEU A 53 7.00 1.12 5.82
C LEU A 53 8.22 0.92 6.70
N GLN A 54 8.40 -0.28 7.20
CA GLN A 54 9.49 -0.61 8.11
C GLN A 54 10.51 -1.48 7.39
N LEU A 55 11.75 -1.04 7.36
CA LEU A 55 12.82 -1.82 6.76
C LEU A 55 13.18 -2.99 7.66
N VAL A 56 13.14 -4.18 7.11
CA VAL A 56 13.53 -5.39 7.82
C VAL A 56 14.58 -6.13 7.03
N GLN A 57 15.42 -6.88 7.73
CA GLN A 57 16.51 -7.62 7.11
C GLN A 57 16.10 -9.02 6.67
N GLU A 58 15.01 -9.53 7.21
CA GLU A 58 14.59 -10.89 6.92
C GLU A 58 14.13 -11.01 5.47
N THR A 59 14.59 -12.06 4.81
CA THR A 59 14.10 -12.39 3.48
C THR A 59 12.67 -12.86 3.56
N LYS A 60 11.79 -12.24 2.78
CA LYS A 60 10.40 -12.67 2.74
C LYS A 60 10.30 -13.93 1.91
N THR A 61 9.77 -14.97 2.51
CA THR A 61 9.48 -16.23 1.83
C THR A 61 7.98 -16.47 1.91
N GLY A 62 7.38 -16.84 0.79
CA GLY A 62 5.97 -17.14 0.75
C GLY A 62 5.07 -15.91 0.72
N LYS A 63 3.82 -16.13 1.04
CA LYS A 63 2.78 -15.12 0.93
C LYS A 63 2.77 -14.20 2.13
N ASN A 64 2.61 -12.92 1.89
CA ASN A 64 2.40 -11.96 2.97
C ASN A 64 1.07 -12.22 3.66
N GLY A 65 1.04 -12.05 4.98
CA GLY A 65 -0.20 -12.18 5.74
C GLY A 65 -1.12 -10.99 5.63
N ALA A 66 -0.65 -9.89 5.07
CA ALA A 66 -1.43 -8.66 4.98
C ALA A 66 -1.50 -8.15 3.54
N HIS A 67 -2.58 -7.48 3.22
CA HIS A 67 -2.77 -6.86 1.91
C HIS A 67 -3.64 -5.62 2.08
N VAL A 68 -3.67 -4.80 1.05
CA VAL A 68 -4.53 -3.61 1.00
C VAL A 68 -5.52 -3.78 -0.13
N ASP A 69 -6.79 -3.58 0.19
CA ASP A 69 -7.84 -3.51 -0.82
C ASP A 69 -8.07 -2.04 -1.14
N ILE A 70 -8.05 -1.74 -2.42
CA ILE A 70 -8.21 -0.36 -2.87
C ILE A 70 -9.46 -0.27 -3.75
N GLU A 71 -10.35 0.62 -3.38
CA GLU A 71 -11.53 0.90 -4.19
C GLU A 71 -11.18 2.00 -5.18
N VAL A 72 -11.45 1.77 -6.46
CA VAL A 72 -11.06 2.69 -7.52
C VAL A 72 -12.21 2.90 -8.51
N PRO A 73 -12.29 4.08 -9.13
CA PRO A 73 -13.38 4.35 -10.09
C PRO A 73 -13.25 3.59 -11.41
N ASP A 74 -12.03 3.30 -11.86
CA ASP A 74 -11.79 2.56 -13.09
C ASP A 74 -10.73 1.51 -12.83
N GLU A 75 -11.17 0.25 -12.83
CA GLU A 75 -10.28 -0.86 -12.49
C GLU A 75 -9.17 -1.05 -13.52
N GLN A 76 -9.51 -1.07 -14.80
CA GLN A 76 -8.51 -1.33 -15.82
C GLN A 76 -7.46 -0.22 -15.91
N GLU A 77 -7.89 1.02 -15.83
CA GLU A 77 -6.97 2.15 -15.84
C GLU A 77 -6.05 2.10 -14.63
N THR A 78 -6.59 1.77 -13.47
CA THR A 78 -5.79 1.65 -12.25
C THR A 78 -4.78 0.52 -12.35
N VAL A 79 -5.21 -0.65 -12.86
CA VAL A 79 -4.30 -1.78 -13.07
C VAL A 79 -3.16 -1.38 -14.00
N ASP A 80 -3.47 -0.72 -15.10
CA ASP A 80 -2.44 -0.30 -16.06
C ASP A 80 -1.44 0.66 -15.41
N ARG A 81 -1.93 1.60 -14.61
CA ARG A 81 -1.08 2.54 -13.90
C ARG A 81 -0.18 1.83 -12.89
N LEU A 82 -0.73 0.92 -12.11
CA LEU A 82 0.05 0.20 -11.10
C LEU A 82 1.09 -0.71 -11.74
N VAL A 83 0.76 -1.34 -12.85
CA VAL A 83 1.73 -2.16 -13.59
C VAL A 83 2.87 -1.27 -14.07
N GLY A 84 2.58 -0.07 -14.56
CA GLY A 84 3.60 0.89 -14.94
C GLY A 84 4.51 1.30 -13.79
N LEU A 85 4.01 1.20 -12.55
CA LEU A 85 4.79 1.49 -11.35
C LEU A 85 5.55 0.28 -10.82
N GLY A 86 5.41 -0.88 -11.44
CA GLY A 86 6.14 -2.08 -11.05
C GLY A 86 5.31 -3.21 -10.46
N ALA A 87 4.01 -3.05 -10.38
CA ALA A 87 3.13 -4.10 -9.88
C ALA A 87 2.93 -5.19 -10.92
N ARG A 88 2.52 -6.37 -10.45
CA ARG A 88 2.16 -7.49 -11.32
C ARG A 88 0.74 -7.93 -11.01
N VAL A 89 -0.02 -8.25 -12.05
CA VAL A 89 -1.33 -8.85 -11.89
C VAL A 89 -1.12 -10.33 -11.62
N LEU A 90 -1.57 -10.82 -10.46
CA LEU A 90 -1.44 -12.22 -10.10
C LEU A 90 -2.64 -13.03 -10.60
N TRP A 91 -3.84 -12.46 -10.46
CA TRP A 91 -5.06 -13.07 -11.00
C TRP A 91 -6.16 -12.02 -11.04
N ARG A 92 -7.25 -12.37 -11.71
CA ARG A 92 -8.43 -11.54 -11.76
C ARG A 92 -9.65 -12.39 -11.43
N GLU A 93 -10.63 -11.76 -10.80
CA GLU A 93 -11.92 -12.35 -10.60
C GLU A 93 -12.99 -11.42 -11.14
N ASP A 94 -13.79 -11.92 -12.06
CA ASP A 94 -14.81 -11.12 -12.72
C ASP A 94 -16.22 -11.44 -12.24
N SER A 95 -16.34 -12.33 -11.27
CA SER A 95 -17.64 -12.79 -10.80
C SER A 95 -18.12 -12.01 -9.60
N PRO A 96 -19.15 -11.16 -9.75
CA PRO A 96 -19.80 -10.61 -8.56
C PRO A 96 -20.71 -11.67 -7.91
N PRO A 97 -21.01 -11.61 -6.60
CA PRO A 97 -20.40 -10.67 -5.68
C PRO A 97 -18.94 -11.00 -5.41
N TYR A 98 -18.27 -10.12 -4.72
CA TYR A 98 -16.84 -10.25 -4.48
C TYR A 98 -16.51 -11.46 -3.63
N HIS A 99 -15.33 -11.99 -3.87
CA HIS A 99 -14.81 -13.12 -3.14
C HIS A 99 -13.51 -12.74 -2.45
N TRP A 100 -13.32 -13.33 -1.31
CA TRP A 100 -12.16 -13.04 -0.48
C TRP A 100 -11.19 -14.20 -0.47
#